data_4f407f06d6b8affab7d7dee50bf0e375
#
_entry.id   4f407f06d6b8affab7d7dee50bf0e375
#
_cell.length_a   1.000
_cell.length_b   1.000
_cell.length_c   1.000
_cell.angle_alpha   90.00
_cell.angle_beta   90.00
_cell.angle_gamma   90.00
#
_symmetry.space_group_name_H-M   'P 1'
#
loop_
_entity.id
_entity.type
_entity.pdbx_description
1 polymer ?
#
loop_
_entity_poly.entity_id
_entity_poly.type
_entity_poly.pdbx_seq_one_letter_code
_entity_poly.pdbx_strand_id
1 'polypeptide(L)'
;MKIQRRLTLGIGILFAMIVLLGIQSVSYVRQLSRATGTILADNYNSLQYAADMLRSLNDIGEDSVSRHALRQSLALQQQNITEISEREMTSELGRHIAALSDPVTEAELRTVRQDLLRIMELNMAAIRAKSSAVEERADYVMWWLIVVAALCVVSAGAILVWFPRLVLRPIDELKKGIREIANHNYQQRLDFT
;
A
#
# COMPACT_ATOMS: atom_id res chain seq x y z
N MET A 1 2.49 -30.95 34.90
CA MET A 1 3.23 -30.63 33.63
C MET A 1 2.35 -30.39 32.38
N LYS A 2 1.22 -31.06 32.19
CA LYS A 2 0.38 -30.88 30.98
C LYS A 2 -0.31 -29.50 30.88
N ILE A 3 -0.70 -28.91 32.01
CA ILE A 3 -1.46 -27.64 32.05
C ILE A 3 -0.58 -26.44 31.68
N GLN A 4 0.61 -26.33 32.27
CA GLN A 4 1.57 -25.25 31.97
C GLN A 4 1.94 -25.26 30.49
N ARG A 5 2.20 -26.43 29.89
CA ARG A 5 2.55 -26.54 28.46
C ARG A 5 1.42 -26.07 27.53
N ARG A 6 0.15 -26.34 27.87
CA ARG A 6 -1.01 -25.89 27.09
C ARG A 6 -1.18 -24.37 27.17
N LEU A 7 -0.99 -23.79 28.35
CA LEU A 7 -1.08 -22.35 28.56
C LEU A 7 0.04 -21.61 27.84
N THR A 8 1.30 -22.06 27.99
CA THR A 8 2.44 -21.46 27.29
C THR A 8 2.27 -21.54 25.78
N LEU A 9 1.72 -22.63 25.26
CA LEU A 9 1.47 -22.82 23.84
C LEU A 9 0.39 -21.86 23.33
N GLY A 10 -0.71 -21.69 24.08
CA GLY A 10 -1.78 -20.75 23.73
C GLY A 10 -1.31 -19.29 23.72
N ILE A 11 -0.58 -18.87 24.73
CA ILE A 11 0.00 -17.53 24.82
C ILE A 11 1.05 -17.32 23.71
N GLY A 12 1.88 -18.34 23.43
CA GLY A 12 2.88 -18.30 22.38
C GLY A 12 2.27 -18.13 20.98
N ILE A 13 1.19 -18.85 20.69
CA ILE A 13 0.44 -18.73 19.43
C ILE A 13 -0.15 -17.30 19.31
N LEU A 14 -0.79 -16.79 20.37
CA LEU A 14 -1.35 -15.44 20.36
C LEU A 14 -0.27 -14.39 20.11
N PHE A 15 0.86 -14.51 20.80
CA PHE A 15 2.00 -13.61 20.60
C PHE A 15 2.54 -13.69 19.17
N ALA A 16 2.71 -14.89 18.62
CA ALA A 16 3.15 -15.09 17.25
C ALA A 16 2.19 -14.45 16.23
N MET A 17 0.87 -14.56 16.45
CA MET A 17 -0.15 -13.92 15.62
C MET A 17 -0.05 -12.40 15.65
N ILE A 18 0.15 -11.81 16.83
CA ILE A 18 0.31 -10.34 16.97
C ILE A 18 1.57 -9.86 16.26
N VAL A 19 2.68 -10.58 16.40
CA VAL A 19 3.95 -10.24 15.73
C VAL A 19 3.78 -10.32 14.21
N LEU A 20 3.15 -11.39 13.70
CA LEU A 20 2.85 -11.54 12.27
C LEU A 20 1.97 -10.41 11.75
N LEU A 21 0.93 -10.03 12.48
CA LEU A 21 0.09 -8.86 12.16
C LEU A 21 0.92 -7.58 12.05
N GLY A 22 1.80 -7.34 13.00
CA GLY A 22 2.67 -6.16 13.01
C GLY A 22 3.61 -6.13 11.79
N ILE A 23 4.27 -7.25 11.49
CA ILE A 23 5.17 -7.36 10.34
C ILE A 23 4.41 -7.15 9.02
N GLN A 24 3.24 -7.78 8.88
CA GLN A 24 2.42 -7.66 7.68
C GLN A 24 1.90 -6.25 7.48
N SER A 25 1.43 -5.58 8.54
CA SER A 25 0.97 -4.19 8.49
C SER A 25 2.08 -3.24 8.04
N VAL A 26 3.28 -3.34 8.61
CA VAL A 26 4.43 -2.50 8.23
C VAL A 26 4.85 -2.76 6.78
N SER A 27 4.90 -4.02 6.37
CA SER A 27 5.24 -4.40 4.99
C SER A 27 4.25 -3.83 3.99
N TYR A 28 2.96 -3.90 4.31
CA TYR A 28 1.89 -3.37 3.48
C TYR A 28 1.95 -1.84 3.34
N VAL A 29 2.12 -1.11 4.45
CA VAL A 29 2.27 0.36 4.40
C VAL A 29 3.46 0.78 3.54
N ARG A 30 4.59 0.07 3.64
CA ARG A 30 5.75 0.32 2.77
C ARG A 30 5.47 0.05 1.30
N GLN A 31 4.76 -1.02 0.99
CA GLN A 31 4.37 -1.35 -0.40
C GLN A 31 3.44 -0.30 -0.98
N LEU A 32 2.43 0.12 -0.22
CA LEU A 32 1.48 1.16 -0.62
C LEU A 32 2.19 2.50 -0.87
N SER A 33 3.06 2.92 0.05
CA SER A 33 3.84 4.16 -0.08
C SER A 33 4.74 4.15 -1.33
N ARG A 34 5.39 3.03 -1.62
CA ARG A 34 6.22 2.90 -2.83
C ARG A 34 5.38 2.94 -4.10
N ALA A 35 4.28 2.18 -4.15
CA ALA A 35 3.40 2.14 -5.31
C ALA A 35 2.84 3.53 -5.64
N THR A 36 2.36 4.25 -4.63
CA THR A 36 1.86 5.62 -4.79
C THR A 36 2.96 6.59 -5.23
N GLY A 37 4.16 6.48 -4.64
CA GLY A 37 5.30 7.32 -4.99
C GLY A 37 5.73 7.16 -6.45
N THR A 38 5.79 5.93 -6.95
CA THR A 38 6.17 5.64 -8.35
C THR A 38 5.11 6.14 -9.32
N ILE A 39 3.82 5.89 -9.05
CA ILE A 39 2.72 6.37 -9.91
C ILE A 39 2.73 7.89 -10.03
N LEU A 40 2.92 8.60 -8.91
CA LEU A 40 2.96 10.06 -8.89
C LEU A 40 4.22 10.61 -9.56
N ALA A 41 5.39 10.04 -9.31
CA ALA A 41 6.64 10.56 -9.88
C ALA A 41 6.66 10.40 -11.41
N ASP A 42 6.35 9.22 -11.90
CA ASP A 42 6.56 8.89 -13.31
C ASP A 42 5.50 9.52 -14.23
N ASN A 43 4.23 9.19 -14.00
CA ASN A 43 3.15 9.66 -14.88
C ASN A 43 2.77 11.13 -14.63
N TYR A 44 2.95 11.66 -13.40
CA TYR A 44 2.70 13.08 -13.13
C TYR A 44 3.73 13.99 -13.80
N ASN A 45 5.00 13.57 -13.86
CA ASN A 45 6.03 14.32 -14.57
C ASN A 45 5.71 14.45 -16.07
N SER A 46 5.23 13.37 -16.72
CA SER A 46 4.78 13.43 -18.11
C SER A 46 3.64 14.42 -18.32
N LEU A 47 2.67 14.47 -17.38
CA LEU A 47 1.60 15.48 -17.43
C LEU A 47 2.13 16.91 -17.29
N GLN A 48 3.09 17.11 -16.39
CA GLN A 48 3.70 18.42 -16.17
C GLN A 48 4.48 18.88 -17.40
N TYR A 49 5.31 18.00 -17.99
CA TYR A 49 6.05 18.34 -19.21
C TYR A 49 5.12 18.64 -20.38
N ALA A 50 4.04 17.88 -20.56
CA ALA A 50 3.04 18.15 -21.60
C ALA A 50 2.33 19.50 -21.36
N ALA A 51 2.00 19.83 -20.09
CA ALA A 51 1.38 21.11 -19.76
C ALA A 51 2.34 22.29 -19.98
N ASP A 52 3.64 22.14 -19.67
CA ASP A 52 4.65 23.16 -19.91
C ASP A 52 4.88 23.35 -21.42
N MET A 53 4.86 22.26 -22.21
CA MET A 53 4.89 22.34 -23.68
C MET A 53 3.67 23.04 -24.26
N LEU A 54 2.46 22.81 -23.70
CA LEU A 54 1.24 23.51 -24.13
C LEU A 54 1.31 25.00 -23.86
N ARG A 55 1.87 25.44 -22.72
CA ARG A 55 2.09 26.87 -22.42
C ARG A 55 3.06 27.48 -23.43
N SER A 56 4.23 26.85 -23.61
CA SER A 56 5.23 27.32 -24.58
C SER A 56 4.68 27.36 -26.00
N LEU A 57 3.79 26.45 -26.37
CA LEU A 57 3.13 26.41 -27.69
C LEU A 57 2.19 27.60 -27.89
N ASN A 58 1.48 28.05 -26.87
CA ASN A 58 0.61 29.22 -26.95
C ASN A 58 1.39 30.52 -27.19
N ASP A 59 2.61 30.61 -26.64
CA ASP A 59 3.47 31.80 -26.72
C ASP A 59 4.49 31.71 -27.85
N ILE A 60 4.44 30.68 -28.70
CA ILE A 60 5.50 30.35 -29.70
C ILE A 60 5.67 31.38 -30.79
N GLY A 61 4.64 32.20 -31.06
CA GLY A 61 4.68 33.31 -32.03
C GLY A 61 5.29 34.60 -31.52
N GLU A 62 5.46 34.74 -30.20
CA GLU A 62 5.87 36.00 -29.57
C GLU A 62 7.35 36.04 -29.20
N ASP A 63 7.99 34.87 -28.92
CA ASP A 63 9.37 34.86 -28.43
C ASP A 63 10.14 33.57 -28.82
N SER A 64 11.43 33.73 -29.16
CA SER A 64 12.38 32.62 -29.36
C SER A 64 12.59 31.76 -28.10
N VAL A 65 12.36 32.33 -26.91
CA VAL A 65 12.43 31.67 -25.60
C VAL A 65 11.42 30.54 -25.53
N SER A 66 10.20 30.73 -26.07
CA SER A 66 9.13 29.72 -26.07
C SER A 66 9.48 28.50 -26.89
N ARG A 67 10.17 28.64 -28.01
CA ARG A 67 10.68 27.49 -28.81
C ARG A 67 11.75 26.70 -28.06
N HIS A 68 12.61 27.39 -27.30
CA HIS A 68 13.63 26.73 -26.46
C HIS A 68 12.99 25.95 -25.32
N ALA A 69 12.05 26.56 -24.60
CA ALA A 69 11.31 25.92 -23.51
C ALA A 69 10.52 24.68 -24.00
N LEU A 70 9.88 24.77 -25.16
CA LEU A 70 9.17 23.66 -25.79
C LEU A 70 10.10 22.44 -26.03
N ARG A 71 11.28 22.70 -26.61
CA ARG A 71 12.29 21.65 -26.86
C ARG A 71 12.88 21.07 -25.58
N GLN A 72 13.10 21.90 -24.56
CA GLN A 72 13.58 21.45 -23.27
C GLN A 72 12.58 20.53 -22.57
N SER A 73 11.30 20.90 -22.54
CA SER A 73 10.25 20.06 -21.97
C SER A 73 10.06 18.76 -22.76
N LEU A 74 10.21 18.80 -24.09
CA LEU A 74 10.22 17.58 -24.91
C LEU A 74 11.38 16.65 -24.55
N ALA A 75 12.58 17.19 -24.33
CA ALA A 75 13.75 16.39 -23.96
C ALA A 75 13.55 15.71 -22.57
N LEU A 76 12.91 16.41 -21.62
CA LEU A 76 12.53 15.83 -20.33
C LEU A 76 11.48 14.73 -20.50
N GLN A 77 10.47 14.94 -21.34
CA GLN A 77 9.45 13.96 -21.66
C GLN A 77 10.06 12.69 -22.30
N GLN A 78 11.01 12.84 -23.22
CA GLN A 78 11.70 11.71 -23.86
C GLN A 78 12.50 10.85 -22.86
N GLN A 79 12.97 11.44 -21.77
CA GLN A 79 13.68 10.74 -20.69
C GLN A 79 12.72 10.10 -19.67
N ASN A 80 11.47 10.52 -19.64
CA ASN A 80 10.45 10.10 -18.68
C ASN A 80 9.38 9.18 -19.28
N ILE A 81 9.72 8.37 -20.28
CA ILE A 81 8.78 7.44 -20.89
C ILE A 81 8.51 6.28 -19.92
N THR A 82 7.28 6.15 -19.49
CA THR A 82 6.84 5.16 -18.48
C THR A 82 5.91 4.10 -19.06
N GLU A 83 5.18 4.44 -20.15
CA GLU A 83 4.24 3.55 -20.82
C GLU A 83 4.75 3.16 -22.22
N ILE A 84 4.45 1.92 -22.66
CA ILE A 84 4.93 1.41 -23.96
C ILE A 84 4.44 2.27 -25.12
N SER A 85 3.15 2.65 -25.12
CA SER A 85 2.53 3.49 -26.14
C SER A 85 2.97 4.96 -26.07
N GLU A 86 3.47 5.43 -24.95
CA GLU A 86 3.97 6.79 -24.77
C GLU A 86 5.22 7.05 -25.61
N ARG A 87 6.06 6.03 -25.79
CA ARG A 87 7.28 6.13 -26.60
C ARG A 87 6.99 6.55 -28.05
N GLU A 88 6.00 5.91 -28.67
CA GLU A 88 5.62 6.20 -30.04
C GLU A 88 5.03 7.60 -30.14
N MET A 89 4.09 7.95 -29.25
CA MET A 89 3.47 9.28 -29.21
C MET A 89 4.49 10.40 -28.96
N THR A 90 5.44 10.20 -28.02
CA THR A 90 6.51 11.18 -27.75
C THR A 90 7.46 11.32 -28.94
N SER A 91 7.74 10.24 -29.66
CA SER A 91 8.55 10.29 -30.88
C SER A 91 7.83 11.04 -32.01
N GLU A 92 6.52 10.82 -32.17
CA GLU A 92 5.68 11.52 -33.15
C GLU A 92 5.58 13.02 -32.83
N LEU A 93 5.31 13.36 -31.56
CA LEU A 93 5.35 14.74 -31.07
C LEU A 93 6.69 15.41 -31.37
N GLY A 94 7.81 14.71 -31.14
CA GLY A 94 9.16 15.22 -31.43
C GLY A 94 9.36 15.54 -32.94
N ARG A 95 8.83 14.71 -33.80
CA ARG A 95 8.86 14.97 -35.26
C ARG A 95 8.03 16.19 -35.65
N HIS A 96 6.83 16.34 -35.12
CA HIS A 96 5.97 17.49 -35.36
C HIS A 96 6.58 18.80 -34.85
N ILE A 97 7.17 18.78 -33.65
CA ILE A 97 7.89 19.95 -33.08
C ILE A 97 9.12 20.32 -33.95
N ALA A 98 9.85 19.32 -34.42
CA ALA A 98 11.01 19.58 -35.31
C ALA A 98 10.62 20.13 -36.67
N ALA A 99 9.42 19.82 -37.15
CA ALA A 99 8.89 20.27 -38.44
C ALA A 99 8.18 21.64 -38.40
N LEU A 100 8.08 22.29 -37.24
CA LEU A 100 7.44 23.60 -37.09
C LEU A 100 8.12 24.64 -37.98
N SER A 101 7.33 25.31 -38.84
CA SER A 101 7.75 26.36 -39.71
C SER A 101 8.06 27.70 -39.00
N ASP A 102 8.59 28.66 -39.70
CA ASP A 102 8.79 30.02 -39.20
C ASP A 102 8.31 31.03 -40.27
N PRO A 103 7.16 31.68 -40.05
CA PRO A 103 6.26 31.64 -38.90
C PRO A 103 5.48 30.31 -38.79
N VAL A 104 5.11 29.90 -37.56
CA VAL A 104 4.34 28.70 -37.29
C VAL A 104 2.89 28.85 -37.74
N THR A 105 2.37 27.84 -38.40
CA THR A 105 0.98 27.86 -38.92
C THR A 105 0.00 27.33 -37.88
N GLU A 106 -1.26 27.76 -37.95
CA GLU A 106 -2.35 27.24 -37.11
C GLU A 106 -2.58 25.74 -37.26
N ALA A 107 -2.30 25.16 -38.43
CA ALA A 107 -2.41 23.71 -38.63
C ALA A 107 -1.35 22.94 -37.84
N GLU A 108 -0.10 23.41 -37.83
CA GLU A 108 1.00 22.83 -37.06
C GLU A 108 0.74 22.93 -35.54
N LEU A 109 0.27 24.11 -35.08
CA LEU A 109 -0.11 24.30 -33.69
C LEU A 109 -1.19 23.31 -33.22
N ARG A 110 -2.22 23.10 -34.09
CA ARG A 110 -3.27 22.12 -33.78
C ARG A 110 -2.75 20.69 -33.69
N THR A 111 -1.86 20.30 -34.60
CA THR A 111 -1.27 18.96 -34.58
C THR A 111 -0.47 18.71 -33.32
N VAL A 112 0.46 19.61 -32.97
CA VAL A 112 1.26 19.49 -31.73
C VAL A 112 0.38 19.51 -30.50
N ARG A 113 -0.65 20.36 -30.47
CA ARG A 113 -1.61 20.38 -29.36
C ARG A 113 -2.36 19.07 -29.21
N GLN A 114 -2.78 18.44 -30.29
CA GLN A 114 -3.45 17.15 -30.28
C GLN A 114 -2.53 16.04 -29.74
N ASP A 115 -1.27 16.02 -30.15
CA ASP A 115 -0.30 15.05 -29.66
C ASP A 115 -0.06 15.20 -28.14
N LEU A 116 0.07 16.45 -27.67
CA LEU A 116 0.23 16.74 -26.24
C LEU A 116 -0.99 16.29 -25.43
N LEU A 117 -2.20 16.58 -25.93
CA LEU A 117 -3.43 16.14 -25.26
C LEU A 117 -3.54 14.61 -25.24
N ARG A 118 -3.13 13.92 -26.28
CA ARG A 118 -3.07 12.45 -26.32
C ARG A 118 -2.12 11.87 -25.27
N ILE A 119 -0.92 12.44 -25.14
CA ILE A 119 0.05 12.03 -24.10
C ILE A 119 -0.53 12.26 -22.72
N MET A 120 -1.19 13.41 -22.49
CA MET A 120 -1.85 13.69 -21.21
C MET A 120 -2.98 12.70 -20.91
N GLU A 121 -3.82 12.39 -21.90
CA GLU A 121 -4.91 11.42 -21.73
C GLU A 121 -4.39 10.02 -21.40
N LEU A 122 -3.34 9.56 -22.09
CA LEU A 122 -2.67 8.28 -21.84
C LEU A 122 -2.14 8.20 -20.40
N ASN A 123 -1.41 9.23 -19.95
CA ASN A 123 -0.86 9.27 -18.61
C ASN A 123 -1.95 9.35 -17.54
N MET A 124 -3.02 10.12 -17.78
CA MET A 124 -4.19 10.14 -16.88
C MET A 124 -4.90 8.79 -16.80
N ALA A 125 -5.04 8.09 -17.92
CA ALA A 125 -5.60 6.74 -17.94
C ALA A 125 -4.70 5.75 -17.17
N ALA A 126 -3.37 5.82 -17.34
CA ALA A 126 -2.41 5.02 -16.63
C ALA A 126 -2.45 5.28 -15.10
N ILE A 127 -2.53 6.56 -14.69
CA ILE A 127 -2.70 6.93 -13.28
C ILE A 127 -3.98 6.30 -12.71
N ARG A 128 -5.12 6.43 -13.39
CA ARG A 128 -6.40 5.85 -12.93
C ARG A 128 -6.32 4.33 -12.81
N ALA A 129 -5.79 3.65 -13.82
CA ALA A 129 -5.66 2.19 -13.82
C ALA A 129 -4.73 1.69 -12.71
N LYS A 130 -3.60 2.36 -12.49
CA LYS A 130 -2.65 2.03 -11.41
C LYS A 130 -3.24 2.32 -10.03
N SER A 131 -3.97 3.45 -9.87
CA SER A 131 -4.65 3.81 -8.61
C SER A 131 -5.73 2.79 -8.24
N SER A 132 -6.60 2.43 -9.19
CA SER A 132 -7.65 1.44 -8.93
C SER A 132 -7.08 0.06 -8.55
N ALA A 133 -5.99 -0.36 -9.19
CA ALA A 133 -5.31 -1.61 -8.83
C ALA A 133 -4.68 -1.57 -7.42
N VAL A 134 -4.22 -0.40 -6.98
CA VAL A 134 -3.72 -0.19 -5.61
C VAL A 134 -4.87 -0.24 -4.60
N GLU A 135 -6.01 0.40 -4.91
CA GLU A 135 -7.21 0.39 -4.05
C GLU A 135 -7.76 -1.02 -3.87
N GLU A 136 -7.90 -1.79 -4.95
CA GLU A 136 -8.39 -3.18 -4.89
C GLU A 136 -7.49 -4.07 -4.01
N ARG A 137 -6.17 -3.92 -4.14
CA ARG A 137 -5.22 -4.62 -3.27
C ARG A 137 -5.30 -4.15 -1.82
N ALA A 138 -5.54 -2.85 -1.59
CA ALA A 138 -5.72 -2.28 -0.27
C ALA A 138 -6.90 -2.91 0.46
N ASP A 139 -8.05 -3.02 -0.21
CA ASP A 139 -9.26 -3.61 0.34
C ASP A 139 -9.06 -5.08 0.71
N TYR A 140 -8.41 -5.85 -0.15
CA TYR A 140 -8.11 -7.26 0.14
C TYR A 140 -7.23 -7.42 1.38
N VAL A 141 -6.17 -6.62 1.50
CA VAL A 141 -5.27 -6.69 2.67
C VAL A 141 -5.97 -6.21 3.94
N MET A 142 -6.81 -5.18 3.85
CA MET A 142 -7.59 -4.67 4.98
C MET A 142 -8.55 -5.75 5.51
N TRP A 143 -9.24 -6.47 4.65
CA TRP A 143 -10.08 -7.61 5.03
C TRP A 143 -9.28 -8.72 5.74
N TRP A 144 -8.11 -9.07 5.22
CA TRP A 144 -7.21 -10.04 5.85
C TRP A 144 -6.78 -9.59 7.25
N LEU A 145 -6.41 -8.33 7.42
CA LEU A 145 -6.01 -7.77 8.72
C LEU A 145 -7.17 -7.83 9.72
N ILE A 146 -8.39 -7.51 9.30
CA ILE A 146 -9.60 -7.59 10.13
C ILE A 146 -9.85 -9.04 10.58
N VAL A 147 -9.77 -10.01 9.67
CA VAL A 147 -9.97 -11.43 10.00
C VAL A 147 -8.94 -11.92 11.01
N VAL A 148 -7.65 -11.61 10.82
CA VAL A 148 -6.59 -12.01 11.75
C VAL A 148 -6.74 -11.30 13.10
N ALA A 149 -7.10 -10.02 13.11
CA ALA A 149 -7.38 -9.29 14.35
C ALA A 149 -8.56 -9.91 15.12
N ALA A 150 -9.64 -10.27 14.43
CA ALA A 150 -10.78 -10.95 15.04
C ALA A 150 -10.37 -12.31 15.66
N LEU A 151 -9.55 -13.09 14.93
CA LEU A 151 -8.99 -14.34 15.45
C LEU A 151 -8.13 -14.13 16.70
N CYS A 152 -7.34 -13.07 16.75
CA CYS A 152 -6.57 -12.71 17.95
C CYS A 152 -7.49 -12.40 19.15
N VAL A 153 -8.55 -11.62 18.92
CA VAL A 153 -9.53 -11.27 19.98
C VAL A 153 -10.24 -12.52 20.49
N VAL A 154 -10.70 -13.41 19.60
CA VAL A 154 -11.34 -14.68 19.97
C VAL A 154 -10.39 -15.56 20.76
N SER A 155 -9.14 -15.69 20.32
CA SER A 155 -8.11 -16.48 20.97
C SER A 155 -7.78 -15.93 22.38
N ALA A 156 -7.65 -14.60 22.51
CA ALA A 156 -7.43 -13.94 23.77
C ALA A 156 -8.61 -14.15 24.73
N GLY A 157 -9.86 -14.01 24.24
CA GLY A 157 -11.07 -14.26 25.00
C GLY A 157 -11.17 -15.71 25.49
N ALA A 158 -10.85 -16.67 24.62
CA ALA A 158 -10.81 -18.08 25.00
C ALA A 158 -9.78 -18.36 26.12
N ILE A 159 -8.59 -17.80 26.00
CA ILE A 159 -7.57 -17.91 27.04
C ILE A 159 -8.08 -17.31 28.37
N LEU A 160 -8.69 -16.14 28.31
CA LEU A 160 -9.19 -15.42 29.48
C LEU A 160 -10.31 -16.18 30.22
N VAL A 161 -11.19 -16.87 29.50
CA VAL A 161 -12.26 -17.70 30.07
C VAL A 161 -11.74 -19.03 30.60
N TRP A 162 -10.74 -19.61 29.93
CA TRP A 162 -10.20 -20.92 30.34
C TRP A 162 -9.14 -20.83 31.42
N PHE A 163 -8.41 -19.72 31.52
CA PHE A 163 -7.35 -19.50 32.50
C PHE A 163 -7.81 -19.70 33.96
N PRO A 164 -8.93 -19.12 34.41
CA PRO A 164 -9.41 -19.34 35.79
C PRO A 164 -9.77 -20.80 36.08
N ARG A 165 -10.33 -21.49 35.08
CA ARG A 165 -10.71 -22.91 35.21
C ARG A 165 -9.50 -23.83 35.28
N LEU A 166 -8.43 -23.50 34.55
CA LEU A 166 -7.24 -24.33 34.47
C LEU A 166 -6.25 -24.12 35.62
N VAL A 167 -6.21 -22.91 36.19
CA VAL A 167 -5.18 -22.50 37.16
C VAL A 167 -5.79 -22.25 38.54
N LEU A 168 -6.87 -21.51 38.62
CA LEU A 168 -7.42 -21.10 39.94
C LEU A 168 -8.12 -22.26 40.67
N ARG A 169 -8.88 -23.11 39.93
CA ARG A 169 -9.55 -24.25 40.57
C ARG A 169 -8.61 -25.24 41.24
N PRO A 170 -7.54 -25.75 40.62
CA PRO A 170 -6.60 -26.64 41.28
C PRO A 170 -5.90 -26.00 42.48
N ILE A 171 -5.63 -24.68 42.40
CA ILE A 171 -5.00 -23.95 43.52
C ILE A 171 -5.96 -23.84 44.70
N ASP A 172 -7.25 -23.57 44.46
CA ASP A 172 -8.27 -23.50 45.52
C ASP A 172 -8.51 -24.87 46.15
N GLU A 173 -8.49 -25.96 45.38
CA GLU A 173 -8.58 -27.32 45.89
C GLU A 173 -7.36 -27.67 46.73
N LEU A 174 -6.16 -27.32 46.32
CA LEU A 174 -4.94 -27.52 47.09
C LEU A 174 -4.98 -26.70 48.40
N LYS A 175 -5.46 -25.46 48.36
CA LYS A 175 -5.60 -24.58 49.50
C LYS A 175 -6.64 -25.09 50.50
N LYS A 176 -7.75 -25.67 50.01
CA LYS A 176 -8.74 -26.35 50.85
C LYS A 176 -8.15 -27.60 51.53
N GLY A 177 -7.46 -28.45 50.77
CA GLY A 177 -6.81 -29.66 51.33
C GLY A 177 -5.75 -29.34 52.37
N ILE A 178 -4.92 -28.32 52.18
CA ILE A 178 -3.95 -27.85 53.17
C ILE A 178 -4.66 -27.35 54.43
N ARG A 179 -5.76 -26.64 54.30
CA ARG A 179 -6.53 -26.10 55.44
C ARG A 179 -7.21 -27.22 56.25
N GLU A 180 -7.67 -28.29 55.60
CA GLU A 180 -8.26 -29.45 56.29
C GLU A 180 -7.21 -30.30 57.03
N ILE A 181 -6.03 -30.48 56.45
CA ILE A 181 -4.90 -31.12 57.11
C ILE A 181 -4.46 -30.31 58.33
N ALA A 182 -4.43 -28.97 58.22
CA ALA A 182 -4.11 -28.08 59.32
C ALA A 182 -5.15 -28.19 60.49
N ASN A 183 -6.41 -28.54 60.19
CA ASN A 183 -7.49 -28.75 61.16
C ASN A 183 -7.58 -30.20 61.62
N HIS A 184 -6.52 -31.01 61.50
CA HIS A 184 -6.43 -32.40 61.91
C HIS A 184 -7.43 -33.40 61.30
N ASN A 185 -8.02 -33.05 60.12
CA ASN A 185 -8.92 -33.94 59.41
C ASN A 185 -8.14 -34.75 58.33
N TYR A 186 -7.56 -35.89 58.72
CA TYR A 186 -6.68 -36.72 57.89
C TYR A 186 -7.44 -37.71 56.95
N GLN A 187 -8.77 -37.72 56.93
CA GLN A 187 -9.53 -38.74 56.22
C GLN A 187 -9.82 -38.37 54.74
N GLN A 188 -9.52 -37.20 54.33
CA GLN A 188 -9.83 -36.77 52.96
C GLN A 188 -8.69 -37.06 51.97
N ARG A 189 -8.95 -37.96 51.00
CA ARG A 189 -8.05 -38.19 49.87
C ARG A 189 -8.27 -37.08 48.80
N LEU A 190 -7.21 -36.44 48.41
CA LEU A 190 -7.19 -35.52 47.26
C LEU A 190 -7.19 -36.36 45.98
N ASP A 191 -8.32 -36.38 45.24
CA ASP A 191 -8.42 -36.96 43.90
C ASP A 191 -8.02 -35.90 42.83
N PHE A 192 -6.85 -36.06 42.29
CA PHE A 192 -6.37 -35.23 41.16
C PHE A 192 -6.75 -35.95 39.86
N THR A 193 -7.85 -35.51 39.22
CA THR A 193 -8.23 -35.94 37.86
C THR A 193 -7.65 -35.01 36.78
#